data_75d5422d9242762d2ec988ca45b849c3
#
_entry.id   75d5422d9242762d2ec988ca45b849c3
#
_cell.length_a   1.000
_cell.length_b   1.000
_cell.length_c   1.000
_cell.angle_alpha   90.00
_cell.angle_beta   90.00
_cell.angle_gamma   90.00
#
_symmetry.space_group_name_H-M   'P 1'
#
loop_
_entity.id
_entity.type
_entity.pdbx_description
1 polymer ?
#
loop_
_entity_poly.entity_id
_entity_poly.type
_entity_poly.pdbx_seq_one_letter_code
_entity_poly.pdbx_strand_id
1 'polypeptide(L)'
;MKKYITIIAAAALLLTGCAAENPSAAPQDSQVSASVVSTAESAAATEEAASTGTPLTAADILDGSYEITVDSSSTMFNITKCTLNVSDGSMTAVMTMHGKGYLYLFMGKGDDAVESGHIPFVEDADGNHTFTVPVPALDTPVDCAAFSKNKEKWYDRTLVFRSDLIPAESFAEGVLKSAASMGLADGEYTADVTLSGGSGRAMVQSPAKITVSGGAASAEIVWSSSNYDYMRIGEEKYLPTNTDGNSTFVIPVAYFDREMTVFADTTAMSEPHEIEYKLIFDSASVK
;
A
#
# COMPACT_ATOMS: atom_id res chain seq x y z
N MET A 1 -51.90 6.72 -21.17
CA MET A 1 -52.70 6.03 -22.20
C MET A 1 -51.84 4.90 -22.75
N LYS A 2 -52.43 3.68 -22.66
CA LYS A 2 -52.14 2.43 -23.42
C LYS A 2 -50.69 1.88 -23.31
N LYS A 3 -50.36 0.84 -22.50
CA LYS A 3 -50.72 -0.61 -22.58
C LYS A 3 -50.30 -1.30 -23.90
N TYR A 4 -49.44 -2.34 -23.76
CA TYR A 4 -49.58 -3.76 -24.13
C TYR A 4 -48.21 -4.43 -23.95
N ILE A 5 -47.88 -5.40 -23.11
CA ILE A 5 -48.20 -6.81 -22.87
C ILE A 5 -48.25 -7.65 -24.16
N THR A 6 -47.40 -8.71 -24.24
CA THR A 6 -47.58 -10.07 -24.71
C THR A 6 -46.22 -10.80 -24.69
N ILE A 7 -45.85 -11.76 -23.87
CA ILE A 7 -46.24 -13.14 -23.52
C ILE A 7 -46.02 -14.16 -24.69
N ILE A 8 -45.41 -15.34 -24.28
CA ILE A 8 -45.47 -16.73 -24.80
C ILE A 8 -44.31 -17.07 -25.78
N ALA A 9 -43.65 -18.26 -25.73
CA ALA A 9 -43.85 -19.53 -25.04
C ALA A 9 -42.56 -20.40 -25.17
N ALA A 10 -42.54 -21.40 -24.34
CA ALA A 10 -41.57 -22.50 -24.22
C ALA A 10 -41.59 -23.48 -25.40
N ALA A 11 -40.49 -24.21 -25.60
CA ALA A 11 -40.50 -25.58 -26.12
C ALA A 11 -39.31 -26.39 -25.61
N ALA A 12 -39.62 -27.42 -24.85
CA ALA A 12 -38.72 -28.48 -24.47
C ALA A 12 -38.72 -29.55 -25.59
N LEU A 13 -37.59 -30.22 -25.80
CA LEU A 13 -37.56 -31.54 -26.46
C LEU A 13 -36.42 -32.37 -25.87
N LEU A 14 -36.88 -33.51 -25.30
CA LEU A 14 -36.13 -34.67 -24.87
C LEU A 14 -35.80 -35.57 -26.08
N LEU A 15 -34.71 -36.38 -25.96
CA LEU A 15 -34.56 -37.77 -26.48
C LEU A 15 -33.15 -38.25 -26.12
N THR A 16 -32.96 -39.11 -25.13
CA THR A 16 -32.96 -40.59 -25.03
C THR A 16 -31.99 -41.38 -25.92
N GLY A 17 -31.23 -42.24 -25.25
CA GLY A 17 -30.84 -43.56 -25.83
C GLY A 17 -29.39 -43.94 -25.53
N CYS A 18 -29.20 -44.82 -24.60
CA CYS A 18 -28.89 -46.26 -24.49
C CYS A 18 -27.38 -46.53 -24.60
N ALA A 19 -26.73 -47.06 -23.59
CA ALA A 19 -26.66 -48.39 -22.93
C ALA A 19 -25.79 -49.44 -23.67
N ALA A 20 -24.81 -50.00 -22.96
CA ALA A 20 -24.36 -51.40 -22.86
C ALA A 20 -23.02 -51.41 -22.09
N GLU A 21 -22.94 -51.95 -20.97
CA GLU A 21 -22.88 -53.26 -20.34
C GLU A 21 -21.45 -53.74 -20.04
N ASN A 22 -21.29 -54.08 -18.85
CA ASN A 22 -20.34 -54.74 -17.98
C ASN A 22 -19.91 -56.16 -18.49
N PRO A 23 -18.98 -56.98 -17.85
CA PRO A 23 -18.82 -57.11 -16.40
C PRO A 23 -17.43 -57.58 -15.86
N SER A 24 -17.38 -57.66 -14.50
CA SER A 24 -16.69 -58.66 -13.64
C SER A 24 -15.25 -58.38 -13.24
N ALA A 25 -14.81 -58.38 -12.02
CA ALA A 25 -15.08 -59.14 -10.80
C ALA A 25 -14.46 -58.45 -9.56
N ALA A 26 -15.11 -58.56 -8.43
CA ALA A 26 -14.58 -58.32 -7.08
C ALA A 26 -13.94 -59.65 -6.53
N PRO A 27 -13.43 -59.75 -5.28
CA PRO A 27 -13.53 -58.88 -4.08
C PRO A 27 -12.27 -58.84 -3.18
N GLN A 28 -12.43 -58.16 -2.04
CA GLN A 28 -11.83 -58.29 -0.68
C GLN A 28 -10.94 -57.15 -0.27
N ASP A 29 -11.09 -56.53 0.81
CA ASP A 29 -11.64 -56.55 2.17
C ASP A 29 -10.83 -55.62 3.04
N SER A 30 -11.47 -54.90 3.97
CA SER A 30 -10.96 -54.33 5.22
C SER A 30 -10.07 -53.09 5.19
N GLN A 31 -10.52 -51.91 5.53
CA GLN A 31 -10.58 -51.39 6.91
C GLN A 31 -11.07 -49.95 6.96
N VAL A 32 -11.97 -49.74 7.88
CA VAL A 32 -12.51 -48.46 8.31
C VAL A 32 -11.39 -47.63 8.95
N SER A 33 -11.16 -46.43 8.39
CA SER A 33 -10.52 -45.35 9.17
C SER A 33 -11.23 -44.05 8.84
N ALA A 34 -11.91 -43.54 9.85
CA ALA A 34 -12.56 -42.25 9.83
C ALA A 34 -11.50 -41.14 9.60
N SER A 35 -11.50 -40.56 8.41
CA SER A 35 -10.77 -39.30 8.17
C SER A 35 -11.66 -38.15 8.59
N VAL A 36 -11.27 -37.54 9.69
CA VAL A 36 -11.74 -36.24 10.12
C VAL A 36 -11.44 -35.26 8.98
N VAL A 37 -12.49 -34.72 8.36
CA VAL A 37 -12.36 -33.60 7.45
C VAL A 37 -12.01 -32.38 8.28
N SER A 38 -10.70 -32.13 8.41
CA SER A 38 -10.19 -30.84 8.86
C SER A 38 -10.42 -29.88 7.69
N THR A 39 -11.41 -29.02 7.81
CA THR A 39 -11.52 -27.80 7.02
C THR A 39 -10.30 -26.94 7.36
N ALA A 40 -9.26 -27.06 6.55
CA ALA A 40 -8.20 -26.09 6.53
C ALA A 40 -8.81 -24.77 6.02
N GLU A 41 -9.15 -23.91 6.94
CA GLU A 41 -9.33 -22.48 6.71
C GLU A 41 -7.98 -21.98 6.16
N SER A 42 -7.97 -21.67 4.87
CA SER A 42 -6.82 -21.06 4.20
C SER A 42 -6.53 -19.74 4.89
N ALA A 43 -5.55 -19.76 5.80
CA ALA A 43 -4.91 -18.55 6.25
C ALA A 43 -4.24 -17.94 5.01
N ALA A 44 -4.86 -16.88 4.47
CA ALA A 44 -4.17 -16.01 3.52
C ALA A 44 -2.87 -15.57 4.21
N ALA A 45 -1.74 -15.90 3.60
CA ALA A 45 -0.45 -15.46 4.05
C ALA A 45 -0.50 -13.93 4.11
N THR A 46 -0.45 -13.41 5.32
CA THR A 46 -0.31 -11.98 5.59
C THR A 46 1.10 -11.61 5.12
N GLU A 47 1.22 -10.86 4.04
CA GLU A 47 2.47 -10.18 3.76
C GLU A 47 2.74 -9.29 4.96
N GLU A 48 3.82 -9.59 5.68
CA GLU A 48 4.30 -8.77 6.78
C GLU A 48 4.64 -7.41 6.20
N ALA A 49 3.99 -6.34 6.68
CA ALA A 49 4.26 -4.99 6.21
C ALA A 49 5.74 -4.69 6.44
N ALA A 50 6.53 -4.72 5.36
CA ALA A 50 7.98 -4.60 5.43
C ALA A 50 8.37 -3.18 5.87
N SER A 51 9.33 -3.09 6.78
CA SER A 51 10.00 -1.82 7.10
C SER A 51 10.79 -1.36 5.87
N THR A 52 10.58 -0.13 5.42
CA THR A 52 11.16 0.39 4.17
C THR A 52 12.20 1.49 4.40
N GLY A 53 12.81 1.53 5.57
CA GLY A 53 13.84 2.53 5.87
C GLY A 53 14.25 2.59 7.33
N THR A 54 15.09 3.56 7.67
CA THR A 54 15.41 3.88 9.06
C THR A 54 14.16 4.47 9.72
N PRO A 55 13.70 3.92 10.87
CA PRO A 55 12.57 4.46 11.60
C PRO A 55 12.75 5.95 11.90
N LEU A 56 11.68 6.73 11.73
CA LEU A 56 11.65 8.16 12.04
C LEU A 56 10.83 8.39 13.30
N THR A 57 11.35 9.22 14.17
CA THR A 57 10.71 9.63 15.43
C THR A 57 10.23 11.08 15.35
N ALA A 58 9.54 11.54 16.38
CA ALA A 58 9.12 12.94 16.45
C ALA A 58 10.30 13.93 16.39
N ALA A 59 11.50 13.52 16.78
CA ALA A 59 12.70 14.39 16.69
C ALA A 59 13.18 14.61 15.25
N ASP A 60 12.76 13.75 14.33
CA ASP A 60 13.18 13.77 12.93
C ASP A 60 12.24 14.61 12.04
N ILE A 61 11.11 15.08 12.60
CA ILE A 61 10.06 15.79 11.86
C ILE A 61 9.70 17.08 12.62
N LEU A 62 9.53 18.17 11.90
CA LEU A 62 9.12 19.44 12.48
C LEU A 62 7.68 19.35 13.02
N ASP A 63 7.38 20.13 14.07
CA ASP A 63 6.03 20.21 14.60
C ASP A 63 5.04 20.64 13.51
N GLY A 64 3.92 19.92 13.41
CA GLY A 64 2.95 20.15 12.35
C GLY A 64 1.90 19.06 12.27
N SER A 65 1.04 19.18 11.26
CA SER A 65 -0.01 18.22 10.93
C SER A 65 0.16 17.77 9.48
N TYR A 66 0.31 16.48 9.26
CA TYR A 66 0.66 15.90 7.96
C TYR A 66 -0.33 14.83 7.56
N GLU A 67 -0.76 14.83 6.30
CA GLU A 67 -1.50 13.69 5.74
C GLU A 67 -0.49 12.59 5.42
N ILE A 68 -0.76 11.37 5.89
CA ILE A 68 0.08 10.20 5.67
C ILE A 68 -0.76 9.00 5.26
N THR A 69 -0.10 7.98 4.72
CA THR A 69 -0.70 6.65 4.53
C THR A 69 -0.35 5.71 5.67
N VAL A 70 -1.17 4.68 5.86
CA VAL A 70 -0.95 3.64 6.86
C VAL A 70 -1.19 2.29 6.21
N ASP A 71 -0.14 1.47 6.14
CA ASP A 71 -0.30 0.09 5.75
C ASP A 71 -0.82 -0.74 6.91
N SER A 72 -1.70 -1.67 6.62
CA SER A 72 -2.24 -2.61 7.59
C SER A 72 -2.04 -4.04 7.12
N SER A 73 -1.61 -4.92 8.01
CA SER A 73 -1.52 -6.36 7.75
C SER A 73 -2.89 -7.02 7.47
N SER A 74 -3.98 -6.28 7.51
CA SER A 74 -5.33 -6.79 7.28
C SER A 74 -6.14 -5.86 6.38
N THR A 75 -6.56 -6.34 5.23
CA THR A 75 -7.45 -5.63 4.30
C THR A 75 -8.83 -5.28 4.89
N MET A 76 -9.25 -6.01 5.94
CA MET A 76 -10.51 -5.70 6.65
C MET A 76 -10.37 -4.52 7.62
N PHE A 77 -9.14 -4.15 7.98
CA PHE A 77 -8.85 -2.96 8.78
C PHE A 77 -8.47 -1.82 7.83
N ASN A 78 -9.47 -1.31 7.14
CA ASN A 78 -9.27 -0.32 6.07
C ASN A 78 -9.31 1.10 6.65
N ILE A 79 -8.17 1.78 6.54
CA ILE A 79 -7.97 3.19 6.91
C ILE A 79 -8.07 4.01 5.62
N THR A 80 -9.02 4.93 5.56
CA THR A 80 -9.27 5.76 4.36
C THR A 80 -8.54 7.08 4.39
N LYS A 81 -8.21 7.57 5.58
CA LYS A 81 -7.46 8.80 5.81
C LYS A 81 -6.68 8.69 7.11
N CYS A 82 -5.48 9.26 7.12
CA CYS A 82 -4.69 9.37 8.34
C CYS A 82 -4.02 10.75 8.41
N THR A 83 -4.17 11.42 9.53
CA THR A 83 -3.50 12.69 9.82
C THR A 83 -2.54 12.46 10.98
N LEU A 84 -1.24 12.64 10.72
CA LEU A 84 -0.19 12.62 11.73
C LEU A 84 -0.06 14.03 12.32
N ASN A 85 -0.06 14.12 13.64
CA ASN A 85 0.24 15.34 14.38
C ASN A 85 1.56 15.15 15.12
N VAL A 86 2.51 16.02 14.86
CA VAL A 86 3.81 16.10 15.54
C VAL A 86 3.81 17.33 16.41
N SER A 87 4.03 17.18 17.70
CA SER A 87 4.05 18.27 18.68
C SER A 87 4.82 17.88 19.92
N ASP A 88 5.66 18.78 20.41
CA ASP A 88 6.38 18.65 21.68
C ASP A 88 7.13 17.31 21.81
N GLY A 89 7.76 16.85 20.73
CA GLY A 89 8.55 15.62 20.69
C GLY A 89 7.73 14.35 20.74
N SER A 90 6.44 14.41 20.41
CA SER A 90 5.54 13.25 20.32
C SER A 90 4.76 13.25 19.00
N MET A 91 4.36 12.05 18.59
CA MET A 91 3.53 11.86 17.40
C MET A 91 2.23 11.15 17.78
N THR A 92 1.13 11.64 17.21
CA THR A 92 -0.19 10.99 17.27
C THR A 92 -0.79 10.93 15.88
N ALA A 93 -1.54 9.88 15.57
CA ALA A 93 -2.23 9.74 14.30
C ALA A 93 -3.74 9.66 14.51
N VAL A 94 -4.49 10.43 13.73
CA VAL A 94 -5.94 10.34 13.63
C VAL A 94 -6.28 9.53 12.39
N MET A 95 -6.69 8.27 12.59
CA MET A 95 -7.06 7.34 11.51
C MET A 95 -8.57 7.35 11.29
N THR A 96 -9.03 7.63 10.08
CA THR A 96 -10.44 7.52 9.69
C THR A 96 -10.68 6.14 9.08
N MET A 97 -11.65 5.42 9.59
CA MET A 97 -11.97 4.05 9.17
C MET A 97 -13.04 4.02 8.09
N HIS A 98 -12.89 3.12 7.12
CA HIS A 98 -13.93 2.86 6.13
C HIS A 98 -15.23 2.31 6.75
N GLY A 99 -15.14 1.62 7.88
CA GLY A 99 -16.27 0.93 8.51
C GLY A 99 -16.38 1.20 10.00
N LYS A 100 -17.53 0.81 10.59
CA LYS A 100 -17.90 1.01 12.01
C LYS A 100 -17.86 -0.31 12.81
N GLY A 101 -17.00 -1.25 12.41
CA GLY A 101 -16.94 -2.59 12.98
C GLY A 101 -16.12 -2.73 14.26
N TYR A 102 -15.36 -1.70 14.64
CA TYR A 102 -14.46 -1.73 15.80
C TYR A 102 -14.90 -0.71 16.85
N LEU A 103 -14.87 -1.15 18.13
CA LEU A 103 -15.23 -0.30 19.28
C LEU A 103 -13.99 0.34 19.91
N TYR A 104 -12.90 -0.41 19.98
CA TYR A 104 -11.66 0.00 20.62
C TYR A 104 -10.46 -0.43 19.78
N LEU A 105 -9.38 0.35 19.86
CA LEU A 105 -8.02 -0.08 19.52
C LEU A 105 -7.20 -0.21 20.79
N PHE A 106 -6.13 -0.98 20.70
CA PHE A 106 -5.07 -1.09 21.69
C PHE A 106 -3.73 -1.12 20.95
N MET A 107 -2.78 -0.29 21.35
CA MET A 107 -1.45 -0.30 20.74
C MET A 107 -0.61 -1.36 21.42
N GLY A 108 -0.57 -2.53 20.76
CA GLY A 108 0.03 -3.78 21.25
C GLY A 108 -0.80 -4.99 20.83
N LYS A 109 -0.54 -6.14 21.43
CA LYS A 109 -1.27 -7.39 21.18
C LYS A 109 -2.58 -7.43 21.98
N GLY A 110 -3.62 -8.05 21.41
CA GLY A 110 -4.94 -8.15 22.01
C GLY A 110 -4.94 -8.92 23.34
N ASP A 111 -4.04 -9.90 23.49
CA ASP A 111 -3.90 -10.66 24.74
C ASP A 111 -3.34 -9.81 25.91
N ASP A 112 -2.64 -8.71 25.57
CA ASP A 112 -2.10 -7.76 26.54
C ASP A 112 -3.06 -6.57 26.81
N ALA A 113 -4.20 -6.53 26.12
CA ALA A 113 -5.10 -5.39 26.17
C ALA A 113 -5.75 -5.27 27.56
N VAL A 114 -5.46 -4.16 28.22
CA VAL A 114 -6.09 -3.75 29.49
C VAL A 114 -7.03 -2.57 29.26
N GLU A 115 -8.08 -2.47 30.06
CA GLU A 115 -9.13 -1.46 29.87
C GLU A 115 -8.59 -0.02 29.85
N SER A 116 -7.57 0.27 30.66
CA SER A 116 -6.94 1.60 30.71
C SER A 116 -6.17 1.98 29.45
N GLY A 117 -5.85 1.00 28.60
CA GLY A 117 -5.19 1.20 27.31
C GLY A 117 -6.15 1.18 26.12
N HIS A 118 -7.46 1.01 26.33
CA HIS A 118 -8.44 1.02 25.27
C HIS A 118 -8.59 2.41 24.68
N ILE A 119 -8.45 2.51 23.37
CA ILE A 119 -8.64 3.73 22.59
C ILE A 119 -10.01 3.63 21.92
N PRO A 120 -11.04 4.34 22.42
CA PRO A 120 -12.37 4.33 21.81
C PRO A 120 -12.39 5.10 20.50
N PHE A 121 -13.33 4.76 19.62
CA PHE A 121 -13.59 5.59 18.45
C PHE A 121 -14.26 6.91 18.83
N VAL A 122 -14.07 7.91 17.97
CA VAL A 122 -14.82 9.16 17.96
C VAL A 122 -15.46 9.29 16.59
N GLU A 123 -16.73 9.69 16.52
CA GLU A 123 -17.35 10.00 15.23
C GLU A 123 -16.93 11.40 14.77
N ASP A 124 -16.47 11.50 13.52
CA ASP A 124 -16.20 12.79 12.88
C ASP A 124 -17.50 13.48 12.42
N ALA A 125 -17.38 14.66 11.79
CA ALA A 125 -18.53 15.43 11.32
C ALA A 125 -19.35 14.70 10.23
N ASP A 126 -18.73 13.78 9.50
CA ASP A 126 -19.36 12.97 8.46
C ASP A 126 -19.89 11.64 9.02
N GLY A 127 -19.75 11.42 10.33
CA GLY A 127 -20.17 10.23 11.04
C GLY A 127 -19.25 9.02 10.83
N ASN A 128 -18.02 9.18 10.36
CA ASN A 128 -17.05 8.10 10.28
C ASN A 128 -16.43 7.82 11.64
N HIS A 129 -16.06 6.57 11.90
CA HIS A 129 -15.29 6.25 13.09
C HIS A 129 -13.83 6.67 12.90
N THR A 130 -13.31 7.46 13.83
CA THR A 130 -11.90 7.84 13.88
C THR A 130 -11.28 7.33 15.18
N PHE A 131 -9.96 7.03 15.11
CA PHE A 131 -9.16 6.64 16.28
C PHE A 131 -7.93 7.51 16.34
N THR A 132 -7.66 8.11 17.50
CA THR A 132 -6.41 8.83 17.77
C THR A 132 -5.45 7.92 18.52
N VAL A 133 -4.37 7.55 17.88
CA VAL A 133 -3.38 6.60 18.43
C VAL A 133 -1.99 7.24 18.57
N PRO A 134 -1.19 6.88 19.58
CA PRO A 134 0.21 7.26 19.63
C PRO A 134 0.99 6.55 18.51
N VAL A 135 1.94 7.27 17.91
CA VAL A 135 2.85 6.75 16.88
C VAL A 135 4.27 6.80 17.43
N PRO A 136 4.88 5.67 17.78
CA PRO A 136 6.23 5.66 18.34
C PRO A 136 7.30 5.99 17.29
N ALA A 137 7.10 5.52 16.06
CA ALA A 137 7.97 5.79 14.92
C ALA A 137 7.21 5.59 13.61
N LEU A 138 7.67 6.25 12.53
CA LEU A 138 7.23 6.02 11.15
C LEU A 138 8.11 4.96 10.48
N ASP A 139 7.63 4.43 9.35
CA ASP A 139 8.31 3.47 8.47
C ASP A 139 8.78 2.18 9.18
N THR A 140 8.13 1.83 10.28
CA THR A 140 8.41 0.62 11.05
C THR A 140 7.11 -0.05 11.50
N PRO A 141 7.09 -1.39 11.59
CA PRO A 141 5.92 -2.12 12.08
C PRO A 141 5.57 -1.78 13.53
N VAL A 142 4.30 -1.47 13.77
CA VAL A 142 3.73 -1.18 15.08
C VAL A 142 2.58 -2.14 15.35
N ASP A 143 2.63 -2.86 16.46
CA ASP A 143 1.55 -3.74 16.87
C ASP A 143 0.30 -2.95 17.27
N CYS A 144 -0.84 -3.39 16.75
CA CYS A 144 -2.16 -2.83 17.05
C CYS A 144 -3.19 -3.95 17.13
N ALA A 145 -4.01 -3.97 18.16
CA ALA A 145 -5.17 -4.83 18.24
C ALA A 145 -6.46 -4.02 18.13
N ALA A 146 -7.46 -4.58 17.42
CA ALA A 146 -8.76 -3.95 17.23
C ALA A 146 -9.88 -4.83 17.80
N PHE A 147 -10.71 -4.29 18.69
CA PHE A 147 -11.84 -5.00 19.28
C PHE A 147 -13.05 -4.95 18.38
N SER A 148 -13.47 -6.10 17.85
CA SER A 148 -14.62 -6.21 16.97
C SER A 148 -15.93 -6.11 17.74
N LYS A 149 -16.80 -5.17 17.32
CA LYS A 149 -18.15 -5.01 17.86
C LYS A 149 -19.01 -6.28 17.72
N ASN A 150 -18.94 -6.95 16.58
CA ASN A 150 -19.82 -8.09 16.27
C ASN A 150 -19.32 -9.44 16.83
N LYS A 151 -18.00 -9.56 17.00
CA LYS A 151 -17.38 -10.81 17.47
C LYS A 151 -16.96 -10.74 18.94
N GLU A 152 -17.01 -9.55 19.53
CA GLU A 152 -16.64 -9.29 20.93
C GLU A 152 -15.28 -9.86 21.30
N LYS A 153 -14.31 -9.72 20.38
CA LYS A 153 -12.93 -10.17 20.57
C LYS A 153 -11.92 -9.26 19.90
N TRP A 154 -10.68 -9.33 20.37
CA TRP A 154 -9.54 -8.66 19.77
C TRP A 154 -9.03 -9.38 18.52
N TYR A 155 -8.52 -8.60 17.59
CA TYR A 155 -7.82 -9.05 16.39
C TYR A 155 -6.52 -8.28 16.26
N ASP A 156 -5.40 -9.00 16.31
CA ASP A 156 -4.08 -8.43 16.16
C ASP A 156 -3.82 -8.00 14.71
N ARG A 157 -3.05 -6.93 14.60
CA ARG A 157 -2.62 -6.33 13.33
C ARG A 157 -1.24 -5.74 13.50
N THR A 158 -0.59 -5.54 12.37
CA THR A 158 0.59 -4.69 12.26
C THR A 158 0.24 -3.50 11.40
N LEU A 159 0.58 -2.31 11.86
CA LEU A 159 0.43 -1.06 11.12
C LEU A 159 1.82 -0.51 10.80
N VAL A 160 1.97 0.12 9.63
CA VAL A 160 3.15 0.92 9.30
C VAL A 160 2.65 2.31 8.90
N PHE A 161 2.99 3.31 9.69
CA PHE A 161 2.71 4.71 9.39
C PHE A 161 3.79 5.22 8.46
N ARG A 162 3.43 5.65 7.24
CA ARG A 162 4.38 6.00 6.18
C ARG A 162 4.77 7.46 6.22
N SER A 163 6.05 7.75 5.99
CA SER A 163 6.57 9.12 5.92
C SER A 163 6.61 9.71 4.52
N ASP A 164 6.34 8.94 3.50
CA ASP A 164 6.57 9.22 2.08
C ASP A 164 5.70 10.35 1.48
N LEU A 165 4.63 10.76 2.18
CA LEU A 165 3.83 11.93 1.83
C LEU A 165 4.18 13.17 2.66
N ILE A 166 5.09 13.07 3.63
CA ILE A 166 5.54 14.22 4.41
C ILE A 166 6.46 15.07 3.53
N PRO A 167 6.21 16.39 3.36
CA PRO A 167 7.05 17.26 2.57
C PRO A 167 8.50 17.25 3.04
N ALA A 168 9.45 17.24 2.12
CA ALA A 168 10.90 17.15 2.44
C ALA A 168 11.39 18.26 3.39
N GLU A 169 10.82 19.45 3.27
CA GLU A 169 11.10 20.60 4.13
C GLU A 169 10.58 20.47 5.57
N SER A 170 9.73 19.46 5.81
CA SER A 170 9.17 19.17 7.15
C SER A 170 10.04 18.21 7.97
N PHE A 171 11.13 17.72 7.41
CA PHE A 171 12.09 16.89 8.15
C PHE A 171 13.14 17.77 8.82
N ALA A 172 13.61 17.35 9.99
CA ALA A 172 14.70 18.03 10.69
C ALA A 172 16.00 17.99 9.84
N GLU A 173 16.87 18.97 10.05
CA GLU A 173 18.11 19.07 9.31
C GLU A 173 18.96 17.79 9.45
N GLY A 174 19.46 17.28 8.33
CA GLY A 174 20.32 16.09 8.29
C GLY A 174 19.59 14.74 8.34
N VAL A 175 18.27 14.72 8.49
CA VAL A 175 17.45 13.47 8.47
C VAL A 175 17.37 12.89 7.07
N LEU A 176 17.18 13.75 6.06
CA LEU A 176 17.12 13.33 4.66
C LEU A 176 18.48 13.46 4.00
N LYS A 177 18.87 12.44 3.25
CA LYS A 177 20.03 12.49 2.36
C LYS A 177 19.64 13.13 1.04
N SER A 178 19.82 14.44 0.89
CA SER A 178 19.69 15.15 -0.38
C SER A 178 21.04 15.22 -1.12
N ALA A 179 21.04 15.60 -2.41
CA ALA A 179 22.27 15.85 -3.16
C ALA A 179 23.16 16.87 -2.43
N ALA A 180 22.56 17.94 -1.88
CA ALA A 180 23.28 18.97 -1.12
C ALA A 180 23.89 18.41 0.18
N SER A 181 23.12 17.64 0.98
CA SER A 181 23.63 17.04 2.23
C SER A 181 24.73 15.99 1.99
N MET A 182 24.70 15.32 0.84
CA MET A 182 25.74 14.39 0.38
C MET A 182 26.96 15.09 -0.18
N GLY A 183 26.93 16.42 -0.36
CA GLY A 183 28.03 17.21 -0.93
C GLY A 183 28.28 16.95 -2.40
N LEU A 184 27.25 16.52 -3.16
CA LEU A 184 27.39 16.31 -4.59
C LEU A 184 27.52 17.64 -5.31
N ALA A 185 28.57 17.79 -6.13
CA ALA A 185 28.74 18.96 -6.98
C ALA A 185 27.76 18.93 -8.16
N ASP A 186 27.56 20.07 -8.81
CA ASP A 186 26.81 20.14 -10.05
C ASP A 186 27.45 19.22 -11.09
N GLY A 187 26.64 18.36 -11.73
CA GLY A 187 27.14 17.36 -12.66
C GLY A 187 26.16 16.24 -12.96
N GLU A 188 26.63 15.26 -13.73
CA GLU A 188 25.89 14.04 -14.07
C GLU A 188 26.44 12.87 -13.26
N TYR A 189 25.54 12.08 -12.71
CA TYR A 189 25.81 10.91 -11.89
C TYR A 189 24.89 9.76 -12.33
N THR A 190 25.08 8.60 -11.76
CA THR A 190 24.13 7.49 -11.81
C THR A 190 23.82 7.01 -10.39
N ALA A 191 22.62 6.50 -10.15
CA ALA A 191 22.26 5.84 -8.91
C ALA A 191 21.38 4.62 -9.19
N ASP A 192 21.58 3.55 -8.44
CA ASP A 192 20.67 2.42 -8.51
C ASP A 192 19.31 2.85 -7.98
N VAL A 193 18.26 2.45 -8.72
CA VAL A 193 16.86 2.76 -8.38
C VAL A 193 16.06 1.49 -8.27
N THR A 194 15.28 1.40 -7.21
CA THR A 194 14.31 0.32 -6.98
C THR A 194 12.91 0.85 -7.16
N LEU A 195 12.07 0.11 -7.92
CA LEU A 195 10.65 0.37 -8.10
C LEU A 195 9.85 -0.71 -7.37
N SER A 196 8.85 -0.31 -6.61
CA SER A 196 7.86 -1.19 -6.01
C SER A 196 6.44 -0.65 -6.23
N GLY A 197 5.41 -1.44 -5.91
CA GLY A 197 4.01 -1.06 -6.10
C GLY A 197 3.39 -1.53 -7.40
N GLY A 198 2.19 -1.04 -7.69
CA GLY A 198 1.38 -1.48 -8.82
C GLY A 198 1.13 -2.99 -8.80
N SER A 199 1.16 -3.62 -9.96
CA SER A 199 1.01 -5.09 -10.09
C SER A 199 2.31 -5.88 -9.90
N GLY A 200 3.43 -5.21 -9.60
CA GLY A 200 4.77 -5.81 -9.52
C GLY A 200 5.39 -6.20 -10.88
N ARG A 201 4.76 -5.84 -12.00
CA ARG A 201 5.25 -6.16 -13.36
C ARG A 201 5.98 -5.00 -14.03
N ALA A 202 5.70 -3.78 -13.60
CA ALA A 202 6.38 -2.60 -14.09
C ALA A 202 7.82 -2.58 -13.60
N MET A 203 8.72 -2.08 -14.44
CA MET A 203 10.14 -1.89 -14.10
C MET A 203 10.60 -0.54 -14.62
N VAL A 204 11.62 -0.01 -14.00
CA VAL A 204 12.39 1.13 -14.49
C VAL A 204 13.84 0.71 -14.71
N GLN A 205 14.53 1.42 -15.57
CA GLN A 205 15.96 1.17 -15.80
C GLN A 205 16.76 1.53 -14.54
N SER A 206 17.63 0.64 -14.12
CA SER A 206 18.60 0.87 -13.05
C SER A 206 20.01 0.47 -13.56
N PRO A 207 21.04 1.27 -13.29
CA PRO A 207 21.00 2.57 -12.63
C PRO A 207 20.28 3.63 -13.47
N ALA A 208 19.66 4.61 -12.79
CA ALA A 208 19.09 5.80 -13.39
C ALA A 208 20.16 6.90 -13.52
N LYS A 209 20.02 7.75 -14.54
CA LYS A 209 20.85 8.95 -14.68
C LYS A 209 20.34 10.02 -13.71
N ILE A 210 21.26 10.60 -12.93
CA ILE A 210 20.99 11.67 -11.98
C ILE A 210 21.72 12.93 -12.47
N THR A 211 21.02 14.06 -12.48
CA THR A 211 21.62 15.37 -12.76
C THR A 211 21.50 16.22 -11.50
N VAL A 212 22.62 16.74 -11.02
CA VAL A 212 22.69 17.68 -9.89
C VAL A 212 22.95 19.07 -10.43
N SER A 213 22.14 20.03 -10.00
CA SER A 213 22.30 21.45 -10.34
C SER A 213 21.84 22.32 -9.19
N GLY A 214 22.71 23.22 -8.70
CA GLY A 214 22.42 24.10 -7.59
C GLY A 214 22.08 23.36 -6.28
N GLY A 215 22.61 22.15 -6.08
CA GLY A 215 22.35 21.31 -4.92
C GLY A 215 21.05 20.50 -4.99
N ALA A 216 20.24 20.66 -6.03
CA ALA A 216 19.06 19.84 -6.30
C ALA A 216 19.37 18.69 -7.25
N ALA A 217 18.79 17.53 -7.02
CA ALA A 217 18.93 16.36 -7.91
C ALA A 217 17.65 16.13 -8.71
N SER A 218 17.81 15.66 -9.96
CA SER A 218 16.75 15.10 -10.79
C SER A 218 17.18 13.76 -11.35
N ALA A 219 16.25 12.86 -11.59
CA ALA A 219 16.50 11.54 -12.18
C ALA A 219 15.79 11.38 -13.51
N GLU A 220 16.46 10.80 -14.48
CA GLU A 220 15.85 10.30 -15.70
C GLU A 220 15.33 8.89 -15.46
N ILE A 221 14.00 8.74 -15.43
CA ILE A 221 13.31 7.48 -15.22
C ILE A 221 12.85 6.92 -16.55
N VAL A 222 13.43 5.81 -16.95
CA VAL A 222 13.07 5.08 -18.18
C VAL A 222 12.27 3.85 -17.80
N TRP A 223 10.99 3.85 -18.13
CA TRP A 223 10.09 2.72 -17.87
C TRP A 223 10.36 1.53 -18.80
N SER A 224 9.92 0.35 -18.43
CA SER A 224 9.95 -0.85 -19.28
C SER A 224 8.85 -0.86 -20.36
N SER A 225 8.05 0.20 -20.50
CA SER A 225 6.95 0.32 -21.43
C SER A 225 6.85 1.74 -21.99
N SER A 226 6.29 1.86 -23.20
CA SER A 226 5.97 3.14 -23.85
C SER A 226 4.56 3.66 -23.53
N ASN A 227 3.84 3.00 -22.59
CA ASN A 227 2.43 3.28 -22.32
C ASN A 227 2.20 4.15 -21.09
N TYR A 228 3.18 4.90 -20.64
CA TYR A 228 3.01 5.89 -19.59
C TYR A 228 3.02 7.28 -20.22
N ASP A 229 1.97 8.06 -19.97
CA ASP A 229 1.81 9.39 -20.58
C ASP A 229 2.12 10.55 -19.63
N TYR A 230 2.14 10.30 -18.32
CA TYR A 230 2.73 11.20 -17.33
C TYR A 230 3.13 10.47 -16.05
N MET A 231 4.02 11.10 -15.28
CA MET A 231 4.26 10.81 -13.86
C MET A 231 3.78 11.99 -13.02
N ARG A 232 3.41 11.72 -11.76
CA ARG A 232 3.02 12.75 -10.80
C ARG A 232 3.71 12.51 -9.45
N ILE A 233 4.20 13.59 -8.85
CA ILE A 233 4.75 13.62 -7.49
C ILE A 233 4.01 14.74 -6.74
N GLY A 234 3.34 14.40 -5.63
CA GLY A 234 2.40 15.33 -5.02
C GLY A 234 1.35 15.78 -6.05
N GLU A 235 1.21 17.07 -6.27
CA GLU A 235 0.29 17.66 -7.25
C GLU A 235 0.95 17.94 -8.61
N GLU A 236 2.27 17.79 -8.74
CA GLU A 236 3.02 18.17 -9.93
C GLU A 236 3.12 17.03 -10.94
N LYS A 237 2.75 17.33 -12.22
CA LYS A 237 2.80 16.37 -13.32
C LYS A 237 4.06 16.58 -14.17
N TYR A 238 4.70 15.46 -14.51
CA TYR A 238 5.88 15.36 -15.36
C TYR A 238 5.49 14.64 -16.65
N LEU A 239 5.69 15.29 -17.80
CA LEU A 239 5.41 14.71 -19.12
C LEU A 239 6.61 13.94 -19.64
N PRO A 240 6.43 12.97 -20.57
CA PRO A 240 7.54 12.26 -21.18
C PRO A 240 8.49 13.23 -21.90
N THR A 241 9.78 12.94 -21.78
CA THR A 241 10.84 13.72 -22.47
C THR A 241 11.15 13.19 -23.88
N ASN A 242 10.59 12.02 -24.24
CA ASN A 242 10.78 11.37 -25.54
C ASN A 242 9.43 11.11 -26.21
N THR A 243 9.46 10.92 -27.54
CA THR A 243 8.29 10.58 -28.39
C THR A 243 8.32 9.14 -28.89
N ASP A 244 9.48 8.49 -28.84
CA ASP A 244 9.69 7.14 -29.33
C ASP A 244 10.37 6.28 -28.27
N GLY A 245 10.08 4.98 -28.29
CA GLY A 245 10.63 4.02 -27.33
C GLY A 245 9.88 3.98 -26.02
N ASN A 246 10.55 3.54 -24.98
CA ASN A 246 9.98 3.44 -23.62
C ASN A 246 9.75 4.82 -23.02
N SER A 247 8.64 4.99 -22.31
CA SER A 247 8.32 6.28 -21.66
C SER A 247 9.44 6.70 -20.72
N THR A 248 9.95 7.91 -20.94
CA THR A 248 11.09 8.47 -20.18
C THR A 248 10.68 9.80 -19.56
N PHE A 249 10.98 9.97 -18.29
CA PHE A 249 10.61 11.17 -17.52
C PHE A 249 11.82 11.71 -16.78
N VAL A 250 11.87 13.02 -16.59
CA VAL A 250 12.80 13.66 -15.66
C VAL A 250 12.01 14.16 -14.47
N ILE A 251 12.32 13.62 -13.30
CA ILE A 251 11.62 13.93 -12.04
C ILE A 251 12.61 14.41 -10.98
N PRO A 252 12.20 15.24 -10.02
CA PRO A 252 13.05 15.63 -8.89
C PRO A 252 13.34 14.42 -8.00
N VAL A 253 14.56 14.38 -7.42
CA VAL A 253 14.96 13.46 -6.36
C VAL A 253 15.16 14.29 -5.10
N ALA A 254 14.14 14.36 -4.27
CA ALA A 254 14.18 15.13 -3.04
C ALA A 254 15.16 14.54 -2.04
N TYR A 255 15.28 13.22 -2.00
CA TYR A 255 16.15 12.48 -1.09
C TYR A 255 16.48 11.07 -1.62
N PHE A 256 17.50 10.49 -1.03
CA PHE A 256 17.98 9.13 -1.28
C PHE A 256 17.64 8.22 -0.08
N ASP A 257 17.74 6.91 -0.28
CA ASP A 257 17.59 5.85 0.73
C ASP A 257 16.20 5.76 1.41
N ARG A 258 15.19 6.44 0.87
CA ARG A 258 13.81 6.38 1.36
C ARG A 258 12.83 6.25 0.21
N GLU A 259 11.67 5.68 0.51
CA GLU A 259 10.58 5.60 -0.45
C GLU A 259 10.07 6.99 -0.83
N MET A 260 10.00 7.24 -2.12
CA MET A 260 9.39 8.41 -2.72
C MET A 260 8.16 7.96 -3.50
N THR A 261 6.98 8.38 -3.08
CA THR A 261 5.74 8.07 -3.76
C THR A 261 5.66 8.82 -5.09
N VAL A 262 5.41 8.06 -6.14
CA VAL A 262 5.14 8.56 -7.47
C VAL A 262 3.89 7.90 -8.03
N PHE A 263 3.12 8.62 -8.82
CA PHE A 263 2.04 8.07 -9.60
C PHE A 263 2.43 8.06 -11.06
N ALA A 264 2.07 7.00 -11.78
CA ALA A 264 2.28 6.96 -13.22
C ALA A 264 0.97 6.55 -13.91
N ASP A 265 0.49 7.38 -14.83
CA ASP A 265 -0.71 7.09 -15.60
C ASP A 265 -0.38 6.16 -16.75
N THR A 266 -1.12 5.07 -16.85
CA THR A 266 -0.91 4.07 -17.90
C THR A 266 -2.04 4.07 -18.91
N THR A 267 -1.67 4.13 -20.18
CA THR A 267 -2.57 4.03 -21.35
C THR A 267 -2.67 2.61 -21.90
N ALA A 268 -2.03 1.62 -21.24
CA ALA A 268 -2.07 0.22 -21.67
C ALA A 268 -3.43 -0.46 -21.45
N MET A 269 -4.30 0.14 -20.66
CA MET A 269 -5.65 -0.34 -20.36
C MET A 269 -6.69 0.38 -21.23
N SER A 270 -7.93 -0.16 -21.22
CA SER A 270 -9.05 0.45 -21.97
C SER A 270 -9.39 1.87 -21.52
N GLU A 271 -9.09 2.17 -20.27
CA GLU A 271 -9.17 3.53 -19.71
C GLU A 271 -7.84 3.83 -19.00
N PRO A 272 -7.23 5.01 -19.28
CA PRO A 272 -6.05 5.45 -18.56
C PRO A 272 -6.33 5.59 -17.06
N HIS A 273 -5.38 5.22 -16.22
CA HIS A 273 -5.47 5.49 -14.79
C HIS A 273 -4.11 5.54 -14.12
N GLU A 274 -4.02 6.36 -13.09
CA GLU A 274 -2.84 6.46 -12.25
C GLU A 274 -2.65 5.21 -11.40
N ILE A 275 -1.43 4.71 -11.39
CA ILE A 275 -0.99 3.63 -10.50
C ILE A 275 0.06 4.20 -9.57
N GLU A 276 -0.09 3.92 -8.29
CA GLU A 276 0.88 4.28 -7.27
C GLU A 276 2.08 3.35 -7.30
N TYR A 277 3.27 3.96 -7.28
CA TYR A 277 4.56 3.30 -7.18
C TYR A 277 5.43 3.99 -6.12
N LYS A 278 6.45 3.28 -5.65
CA LYS A 278 7.49 3.79 -4.77
C LYS A 278 8.84 3.68 -5.47
N LEU A 279 9.62 4.73 -5.45
CA LEU A 279 11.00 4.76 -5.93
C LEU A 279 11.94 4.93 -4.74
N ILE A 280 13.03 4.18 -4.72
CA ILE A 280 14.15 4.38 -3.79
C ILE A 280 15.42 4.53 -4.62
N PHE A 281 16.13 5.63 -4.41
CA PHE A 281 17.45 5.87 -5.00
C PHE A 281 18.52 5.54 -3.96
N ASP A 282 19.43 4.61 -4.26
CA ASP A 282 20.49 4.18 -3.35
C ASP A 282 21.63 5.20 -3.35
N SER A 283 21.83 5.89 -2.23
CA SER A 283 22.91 6.86 -2.08
C SER A 283 24.31 6.23 -2.15
N ALA A 284 24.46 4.96 -1.76
CA ALA A 284 25.74 4.27 -1.77
C ALA A 284 26.19 3.89 -3.20
N SER A 285 25.26 3.86 -4.15
CA SER A 285 25.51 3.53 -5.57
C SER A 285 25.86 4.77 -6.42
N VAL A 286 25.74 5.97 -5.87
CA VAL A 286 26.00 7.24 -6.60
C VAL A 286 27.45 7.29 -7.09
N LYS A 287 27.64 7.47 -8.40
CA LYS A 287 28.96 7.55 -9.03
C LYS A 287 28.94 8.37 -10.31
#